data_80f19caf85f44b436226bf74dd451d57
#
_entry.id   80f19caf85f44b436226bf74dd451d57
#
_cell.length_a   1.000
_cell.length_b   1.000
_cell.length_c   1.000
_cell.angle_alpha   90.00
_cell.angle_beta   90.00
_cell.angle_gamma   90.00
#
_symmetry.space_group_name_H-M   'P 1'
#
loop_
_entity.id
_entity.type
_entity.pdbx_description
1 polymer ?
#
loop_
_entity_poly.entity_id
_entity_poly.type
_entity_poly.pdbx_seq_one_letter_code
_entity_poly.pdbx_strand_id
1 'polypeptide(L)'
;PRISEKTKIAVQQVAKNLNYQPNHLASALRKGKSNLVGVIIPRANSNFFSSVVEKMEEVLNSHGYNVIMTQSNESYEKECRNIDALLYTQVDGVIASMANETVELEYYQKIKSKGIPLILFDRGENDLEVDYVGIDDYMTSQMVVKHLVEEGCKRIAHIAGFQHSRIYKNRIRGYKDALVEFDLPISKDLIIESNLGIDDGRRSMKKLLELPIRPDAIYAAGDWAALGALQVLKEVGIKVPEEMALVGFSNEPFTSFVSPPISTINQHNSEIGRITAETFLDRMENPSKEVTLNKIILEAELIIRQSSKNK
;
A
#
# COMPACT_ATOMS: atom_id res chain seq x y z
N PRO A 1 46.35 15.37 11.43
CA PRO A 1 47.26 15.11 10.32
C PRO A 1 46.48 14.50 9.17
N ARG A 2 46.51 15.12 7.98
CA ARG A 2 45.89 14.53 6.78
C ARG A 2 46.76 13.39 6.27
N ILE A 3 46.21 12.18 6.21
CA ILE A 3 46.85 11.01 5.61
C ILE A 3 47.04 11.26 4.12
N SER A 4 48.25 10.97 3.58
CA SER A 4 48.56 11.18 2.16
C SER A 4 47.72 10.25 1.26
N GLU A 5 47.38 10.68 0.05
CA GLU A 5 46.65 9.85 -0.91
C GLU A 5 47.39 8.51 -1.21
N LYS A 6 48.71 8.55 -1.29
CA LYS A 6 49.55 7.35 -1.47
C LYS A 6 49.34 6.32 -0.34
N THR A 7 49.24 6.80 0.91
CA THR A 7 48.99 5.95 2.06
C THR A 7 47.59 5.36 2.04
N LYS A 8 46.56 6.14 1.63
CA LYS A 8 45.18 5.65 1.50
C LYS A 8 45.08 4.53 0.46
N ILE A 9 45.68 4.72 -0.71
CA ILE A 9 45.70 3.70 -1.78
C ILE A 9 46.38 2.42 -1.30
N ALA A 10 47.54 2.54 -0.63
CA ALA A 10 48.26 1.38 -0.09
C ALA A 10 47.42 0.59 0.93
N VAL A 11 46.77 1.28 1.86
CA VAL A 11 45.87 0.65 2.86
C VAL A 11 44.68 -0.02 2.19
N GLN A 12 44.06 0.63 1.20
CA GLN A 12 42.94 0.03 0.45
C GLN A 12 43.36 -1.23 -0.31
N GLN A 13 44.55 -1.24 -0.90
CA GLN A 13 45.08 -2.41 -1.60
C GLN A 13 45.34 -3.59 -0.65
N VAL A 14 45.92 -3.32 0.53
CA VAL A 14 46.14 -4.34 1.57
C VAL A 14 44.81 -4.88 2.10
N ALA A 15 43.83 -4.00 2.38
CA ALA A 15 42.49 -4.39 2.83
C ALA A 15 41.81 -5.30 1.79
N LYS A 16 41.92 -4.95 0.50
CA LYS A 16 41.38 -5.75 -0.60
C LYS A 16 42.04 -7.14 -0.68
N ASN A 17 43.39 -7.16 -0.56
CA ASN A 17 44.15 -8.43 -0.62
C ASN A 17 43.86 -9.36 0.58
N LEU A 18 43.51 -8.79 1.72
CA LEU A 18 43.14 -9.53 2.94
C LEU A 18 41.64 -9.86 2.99
N ASN A 19 40.86 -9.53 1.96
CA ASN A 19 39.39 -9.59 2.00
C ASN A 19 38.79 -8.93 3.25
N TYR A 20 39.44 -7.86 3.72
CA TYR A 20 38.95 -7.14 4.88
C TYR A 20 37.67 -6.40 4.55
N GLN A 21 36.59 -6.79 5.20
CA GLN A 21 35.32 -6.05 5.18
C GLN A 21 35.24 -5.16 6.41
N PRO A 22 35.12 -3.82 6.24
CA PRO A 22 34.89 -2.95 7.37
C PRO A 22 33.64 -3.37 8.12
N ASN A 23 33.69 -3.38 9.46
CA ASN A 23 32.50 -3.58 10.25
C ASN A 23 31.56 -2.38 10.06
N HIS A 24 30.47 -2.59 9.35
CA HIS A 24 29.48 -1.54 9.04
C HIS A 24 28.90 -0.91 10.30
N LEU A 25 28.63 -1.69 11.36
CA LEU A 25 28.14 -1.18 12.65
C LEU A 25 29.17 -0.25 13.34
N ALA A 26 30.46 -0.65 13.34
CA ALA A 26 31.52 0.20 13.90
C ALA A 26 31.73 1.47 13.08
N SER A 27 31.55 1.40 11.76
CA SER A 27 31.60 2.57 10.88
C SER A 27 30.39 3.50 11.09
N ALA A 28 29.21 2.93 11.28
CA ALA A 28 27.96 3.66 11.58
C ALA A 28 28.07 4.43 12.90
N LEU A 29 28.54 3.75 13.96
CA LEU A 29 28.79 4.37 15.27
C LEU A 29 29.74 5.59 15.17
N ARG A 30 30.80 5.48 14.34
CA ARG A 30 31.76 6.58 14.15
C ARG A 30 31.19 7.73 13.32
N LYS A 31 30.35 7.44 12.33
CA LYS A 31 29.77 8.40 11.40
C LYS A 31 28.43 8.98 11.89
N GLY A 32 27.79 8.34 12.87
CA GLY A 32 26.44 8.67 13.31
C GLY A 32 25.35 8.35 12.29
N LYS A 33 25.67 7.57 11.23
CA LYS A 33 24.75 7.15 10.16
C LYS A 33 25.06 5.71 9.76
N SER A 34 24.02 4.88 9.68
CA SER A 34 24.12 3.49 9.22
C SER A 34 24.02 3.32 7.70
N ASN A 35 23.44 4.31 7.03
CA ASN A 35 22.99 4.26 5.64
C ASN A 35 22.01 3.09 5.38
N LEU A 36 21.22 2.73 6.38
CA LEU A 36 20.18 1.72 6.29
C LEU A 36 18.81 2.36 6.48
N VAL A 37 17.86 2.01 5.63
CA VAL A 37 16.45 2.40 5.74
C VAL A 37 15.62 1.15 5.97
N GLY A 38 14.85 1.12 7.04
CA GLY A 38 13.88 0.05 7.31
C GLY A 38 12.60 0.27 6.53
N VAL A 39 12.17 -0.72 5.75
CA VAL A 39 10.88 -0.68 5.05
C VAL A 39 9.99 -1.79 5.58
N ILE A 40 8.80 -1.43 6.07
CA ILE A 40 7.79 -2.36 6.59
C ILE A 40 6.62 -2.37 5.62
N ILE A 41 6.27 -3.55 5.09
CA ILE A 41 5.13 -3.74 4.22
C ILE A 41 4.22 -4.87 4.74
N PRO A 42 2.92 -4.81 4.43
CA PRO A 42 1.99 -5.88 4.79
C PRO A 42 2.30 -7.21 4.11
N ARG A 43 2.54 -7.21 2.79
CA ARG A 43 2.72 -8.42 1.98
C ARG A 43 3.72 -8.23 0.85
N ALA A 44 4.78 -9.02 0.82
CA ALA A 44 5.78 -8.97 -0.25
C ALA A 44 5.29 -9.62 -1.57
N ASN A 45 4.25 -10.46 -1.52
CA ASN A 45 3.66 -11.09 -2.70
C ASN A 45 2.55 -10.27 -3.38
N SER A 46 2.31 -9.04 -2.96
CA SER A 46 1.46 -8.07 -3.67
C SER A 46 2.31 -7.28 -4.67
N ASN A 47 1.86 -7.20 -5.91
CA ASN A 47 2.55 -6.42 -6.94
C ASN A 47 2.58 -4.92 -6.57
N PHE A 48 1.54 -4.42 -5.88
CA PHE A 48 1.52 -3.05 -5.38
C PHE A 48 2.74 -2.79 -4.49
N PHE A 49 2.90 -3.56 -3.39
CA PHE A 49 3.99 -3.34 -2.45
C PHE A 49 5.37 -3.64 -3.07
N SER A 50 5.51 -4.69 -3.86
CA SER A 50 6.78 -5.02 -4.49
C SER A 50 7.25 -3.93 -5.47
N SER A 51 6.35 -3.39 -6.29
CA SER A 51 6.68 -2.29 -7.22
C SER A 51 7.00 -0.98 -6.51
N VAL A 52 6.30 -0.67 -5.42
CA VAL A 52 6.58 0.50 -4.58
C VAL A 52 7.98 0.37 -3.96
N VAL A 53 8.30 -0.78 -3.36
CA VAL A 53 9.61 -1.02 -2.73
C VAL A 53 10.74 -1.05 -3.75
N GLU A 54 10.55 -1.68 -4.91
CA GLU A 54 11.53 -1.70 -6.00
C GLU A 54 11.95 -0.26 -6.38
N LYS A 55 10.97 0.64 -6.55
CA LYS A 55 11.27 2.03 -6.90
C LYS A 55 11.87 2.83 -5.75
N MET A 56 11.44 2.58 -4.51
CA MET A 56 12.09 3.16 -3.33
C MET A 56 13.56 2.74 -3.25
N GLU A 57 13.85 1.45 -3.43
CA GLU A 57 15.20 0.91 -3.39
C GLU A 57 16.09 1.55 -4.45
N GLU A 58 15.62 1.68 -5.69
CA GLU A 58 16.36 2.34 -6.78
C GLU A 58 16.76 3.77 -6.39
N VAL A 59 15.80 4.57 -5.88
CA VAL A 59 16.06 5.97 -5.47
C VAL A 59 17.00 6.04 -4.27
N LEU A 60 16.75 5.25 -3.22
CA LEU A 60 17.56 5.25 -2.00
C LEU A 60 18.99 4.77 -2.27
N ASN A 61 19.17 3.73 -3.08
CA ASN A 61 20.49 3.21 -3.46
C ASN A 61 21.32 4.24 -4.22
N SER A 62 20.69 5.03 -5.10
CA SER A 62 21.40 6.11 -5.82
C SER A 62 21.95 7.19 -4.89
N HIS A 63 21.39 7.31 -3.66
CA HIS A 63 21.84 8.23 -2.61
C HIS A 63 22.68 7.54 -1.51
N GLY A 64 23.08 6.28 -1.74
CA GLY A 64 23.98 5.54 -0.84
C GLY A 64 23.31 4.89 0.36
N TYR A 65 21.97 4.78 0.38
CA TYR A 65 21.22 4.04 1.38
C TYR A 65 20.93 2.62 0.89
N ASN A 66 20.92 1.64 1.81
CA ASN A 66 20.44 0.29 1.55
C ASN A 66 19.12 0.05 2.28
N VAL A 67 18.23 -0.72 1.67
CA VAL A 67 16.91 -1.04 2.21
C VAL A 67 16.94 -2.37 2.97
N ILE A 68 16.40 -2.37 4.18
CA ILE A 68 16.04 -3.59 4.93
C ILE A 68 14.54 -3.73 4.88
N MET A 69 14.04 -4.61 4.02
CA MET A 69 12.61 -4.88 3.90
C MET A 69 12.17 -5.93 4.92
N THR A 70 11.06 -5.65 5.61
CA THR A 70 10.36 -6.59 6.49
C THR A 70 8.89 -6.65 6.11
N GLN A 71 8.23 -7.78 6.40
CA GLN A 71 6.79 -7.90 6.17
C GLN A 71 6.04 -8.29 7.44
N SER A 72 4.88 -7.68 7.66
CA SER A 72 4.02 -7.94 8.81
C SER A 72 3.05 -9.11 8.59
N ASN A 73 2.77 -9.51 7.34
CA ASN A 73 1.71 -10.44 6.98
C ASN A 73 0.34 -10.03 7.56
N GLU A 74 0.04 -8.73 7.55
CA GLU A 74 -1.16 -8.10 8.11
C GLU A 74 -1.30 -8.24 9.64
N SER A 75 -0.29 -8.74 10.36
CA SER A 75 -0.30 -8.97 11.80
C SER A 75 0.36 -7.83 12.57
N TYR A 76 -0.38 -7.26 13.53
CA TYR A 76 0.12 -6.24 14.45
C TYR A 76 1.34 -6.73 15.26
N GLU A 77 1.28 -7.96 15.79
CA GLU A 77 2.38 -8.51 16.58
C GLU A 77 3.68 -8.65 15.77
N LYS A 78 3.56 -9.09 14.49
CA LYS A 78 4.74 -9.17 13.61
C LYS A 78 5.25 -7.78 13.23
N GLU A 79 4.38 -6.82 13.02
CA GLU A 79 4.74 -5.44 12.75
C GLU A 79 5.54 -4.85 13.92
N CYS A 80 5.09 -5.04 15.15
CA CYS A 80 5.80 -4.64 16.36
C CYS A 80 7.21 -5.25 16.44
N ARG A 81 7.33 -6.57 16.20
CA ARG A 81 8.63 -7.26 16.16
C ARG A 81 9.55 -6.72 15.06
N ASN A 82 9.00 -6.41 13.90
CA ASN A 82 9.75 -5.81 12.80
C ASN A 82 10.29 -4.42 13.18
N ILE A 83 9.46 -3.59 13.81
CA ILE A 83 9.88 -2.28 14.32
C ILE A 83 11.03 -2.43 15.31
N ASP A 84 10.91 -3.35 16.30
CA ASP A 84 11.97 -3.57 17.27
C ASP A 84 13.28 -4.05 16.62
N ALA A 85 13.19 -4.94 15.63
CA ALA A 85 14.38 -5.42 14.90
C ALA A 85 15.06 -4.28 14.12
N LEU A 86 14.29 -3.42 13.44
CA LEU A 86 14.82 -2.26 12.72
C LEU A 86 15.47 -1.25 13.67
N LEU A 87 14.83 -0.97 14.81
CA LEU A 87 15.40 -0.10 15.86
C LEU A 87 16.69 -0.67 16.44
N TYR A 88 16.75 -1.99 16.65
CA TYR A 88 17.95 -2.68 17.11
C TYR A 88 19.09 -2.60 16.08
N THR A 89 18.76 -2.69 14.79
CA THR A 89 19.70 -2.56 13.67
C THR A 89 20.19 -1.12 13.47
N GLN A 90 19.62 -0.15 14.21
CA GLN A 90 19.98 1.28 14.12
C GLN A 90 19.81 1.84 12.71
N VAL A 91 18.68 1.58 12.08
CA VAL A 91 18.33 2.19 10.78
C VAL A 91 18.25 3.71 10.91
N ASP A 92 18.62 4.44 9.86
CA ASP A 92 18.59 5.91 9.83
C ASP A 92 17.15 6.45 9.68
N GLY A 93 16.22 5.62 9.24
CA GLY A 93 14.80 5.94 9.17
C GLY A 93 13.93 4.72 8.87
N VAL A 94 12.62 4.89 9.03
CA VAL A 94 11.62 3.85 8.78
C VAL A 94 10.58 4.37 7.80
N ILE A 95 10.29 3.59 6.78
CA ILE A 95 9.21 3.79 5.84
C ILE A 95 8.22 2.63 6.02
N ALA A 96 6.94 2.90 6.22
CA ALA A 96 5.99 1.83 6.54
C ALA A 96 4.62 2.01 5.88
N SER A 97 4.03 0.88 5.48
CA SER A 97 2.59 0.74 5.27
C SER A 97 2.04 -0.19 6.35
N MET A 98 1.06 0.29 7.11
CA MET A 98 0.58 -0.37 8.32
C MET A 98 -0.16 -1.69 8.01
N ALA A 99 -0.06 -2.66 8.92
CA ALA A 99 -0.82 -3.90 8.83
C ALA A 99 -2.32 -3.67 9.05
N ASN A 100 -3.17 -4.53 8.48
CA ASN A 100 -4.62 -4.44 8.69
C ASN A 100 -5.05 -4.63 10.15
N GLU A 101 -4.31 -5.41 10.94
CA GLU A 101 -4.61 -5.60 12.36
C GLU A 101 -4.17 -4.43 13.25
N THR A 102 -3.39 -3.47 12.70
CA THR A 102 -2.81 -2.39 13.50
C THR A 102 -3.88 -1.36 13.86
N VAL A 103 -4.19 -1.30 15.15
CA VAL A 103 -5.06 -0.30 15.78
C VAL A 103 -4.26 0.55 16.76
N GLU A 104 -3.31 -0.08 17.47
CA GLU A 104 -2.47 0.59 18.45
C GLU A 104 -1.26 1.24 17.77
N LEU A 105 -0.94 2.48 18.14
CA LEU A 105 0.12 3.28 17.48
C LEU A 105 1.41 3.39 18.31
N GLU A 106 1.48 2.74 19.46
CA GLU A 106 2.59 2.87 20.41
C GLU A 106 3.97 2.56 19.79
N TYR A 107 4.05 1.53 18.94
CA TYR A 107 5.31 1.15 18.31
C TYR A 107 5.79 2.17 17.27
N TYR A 108 4.86 2.79 16.55
CA TYR A 108 5.17 3.90 15.65
C TYR A 108 5.58 5.16 16.42
N GLN A 109 4.91 5.46 17.54
CA GLN A 109 5.29 6.54 18.47
C GLN A 109 6.68 6.30 19.06
N LYS A 110 7.05 5.04 19.31
CA LYS A 110 8.40 4.66 19.77
C LYS A 110 9.49 5.03 18.75
N ILE A 111 9.23 4.90 17.44
CA ILE A 111 10.16 5.35 16.38
C ILE A 111 10.34 6.86 16.49
N LYS A 112 9.24 7.62 16.56
CA LYS A 112 9.26 9.09 16.68
C LYS A 112 10.00 9.56 17.93
N SER A 113 9.75 8.93 19.09
CA SER A 113 10.39 9.29 20.37
C SER A 113 11.91 9.12 20.37
N LYS A 114 12.44 8.29 19.47
CA LYS A 114 13.89 8.12 19.24
C LYS A 114 14.46 9.15 18.26
N GLY A 115 13.65 10.04 17.72
CA GLY A 115 14.08 11.02 16.71
C GLY A 115 14.39 10.41 15.34
N ILE A 116 13.90 9.18 15.08
CA ILE A 116 14.10 8.50 13.80
C ILE A 116 13.01 8.95 12.82
N PRO A 117 13.35 9.44 11.64
CA PRO A 117 12.39 9.77 10.60
C PRO A 117 11.45 8.60 10.28
N LEU A 118 10.16 8.88 10.29
CA LEU A 118 9.10 7.93 9.95
C LEU A 118 8.26 8.51 8.82
N ILE A 119 8.17 7.79 7.71
CA ILE A 119 7.29 8.12 6.59
C ILE A 119 6.28 6.99 6.43
N LEU A 120 5.01 7.32 6.34
CA LEU A 120 3.97 6.34 6.04
C LEU A 120 3.56 6.45 4.57
N PHE A 121 3.27 5.31 3.96
CA PHE A 121 2.71 5.27 2.61
C PHE A 121 1.53 4.29 2.54
N ASP A 122 0.61 4.53 1.59
CA ASP A 122 -0.61 3.73 1.41
C ASP A 122 -1.46 3.69 2.69
N ARG A 123 -1.15 2.82 3.64
CA ARG A 123 -1.82 2.73 4.93
C ARG A 123 -1.08 3.52 5.99
N GLY A 124 -1.79 4.46 6.60
CA GLY A 124 -1.25 5.30 7.66
C GLY A 124 -2.36 5.99 8.44
N GLU A 125 -2.04 6.47 9.65
CA GLU A 125 -2.98 7.16 10.53
C GLU A 125 -2.57 8.61 10.78
N ASN A 126 -3.56 9.51 10.77
CA ASN A 126 -3.33 10.94 10.94
C ASN A 126 -2.75 11.28 12.34
N ASP A 127 -3.15 10.51 13.36
CA ASP A 127 -2.76 10.74 14.76
C ASP A 127 -1.25 10.54 15.01
N LEU A 128 -0.54 9.92 14.06
CA LEU A 128 0.90 9.80 14.14
C LEU A 128 1.63 11.10 13.80
N GLU A 129 1.00 12.03 13.09
CA GLU A 129 1.63 13.30 12.68
C GLU A 129 3.02 13.07 12.05
N VAL A 130 3.07 12.32 10.97
CA VAL A 130 4.26 12.01 10.19
C VAL A 130 4.00 12.28 8.71
N ASP A 131 5.07 12.30 7.91
CA ASP A 131 4.92 12.41 6.45
C ASP A 131 4.14 11.20 5.91
N TYR A 132 3.30 11.48 4.95
CA TYR A 132 2.43 10.48 4.33
C TYR A 132 2.39 10.64 2.81
N VAL A 133 2.48 9.52 2.11
CA VAL A 133 2.34 9.44 0.65
C VAL A 133 1.28 8.39 0.29
N GLY A 134 0.30 8.75 -0.50
CA GLY A 134 -0.77 7.83 -0.92
C GLY A 134 -1.70 8.45 -1.92
N ILE A 135 -2.91 7.90 -2.06
CA ILE A 135 -3.96 8.40 -2.94
C ILE A 135 -5.14 8.95 -2.14
N ASP A 136 -6.07 9.62 -2.81
CA ASP A 136 -7.37 9.97 -2.23
C ASP A 136 -8.34 8.80 -2.39
N ASP A 137 -8.39 7.92 -1.38
CA ASP A 137 -9.27 6.74 -1.36
C ASP A 137 -10.75 7.09 -1.41
N TYR A 138 -11.14 8.27 -0.88
CA TYR A 138 -12.52 8.74 -0.91
C TYR A 138 -12.94 9.11 -2.33
N MET A 139 -12.18 9.99 -2.98
CA MET A 139 -12.45 10.40 -4.37
C MET A 139 -12.35 9.23 -5.36
N THR A 140 -11.36 8.35 -5.15
CA THR A 140 -11.18 7.15 -5.97
C THR A 140 -12.39 6.22 -5.86
N SER A 141 -12.95 6.06 -4.67
CA SER A 141 -14.14 5.23 -4.48
C SER A 141 -15.38 5.82 -5.15
N GLN A 142 -15.54 7.15 -5.11
CA GLN A 142 -16.58 7.84 -5.86
C GLN A 142 -16.44 7.64 -7.37
N MET A 143 -15.20 7.70 -7.89
CA MET A 143 -14.90 7.45 -9.30
C MET A 143 -15.38 6.06 -9.76
N VAL A 144 -15.13 5.02 -8.93
CA VAL A 144 -15.58 3.65 -9.23
C VAL A 144 -17.10 3.55 -9.26
N VAL A 145 -17.78 4.11 -8.26
CA VAL A 145 -19.26 4.08 -8.20
C VAL A 145 -19.86 4.86 -9.38
N LYS A 146 -19.33 6.05 -9.67
CA LYS A 146 -19.76 6.85 -10.82
C LYS A 146 -19.66 6.05 -12.13
N HIS A 147 -18.52 5.41 -12.39
CA HIS A 147 -18.35 4.56 -13.56
C HIS A 147 -19.41 3.46 -13.63
N LEU A 148 -19.64 2.73 -12.55
CA LEU A 148 -20.65 1.66 -12.53
C LEU A 148 -22.06 2.18 -12.78
N VAL A 149 -22.41 3.37 -12.28
CA VAL A 149 -23.70 4.02 -12.54
C VAL A 149 -23.82 4.45 -14.03
N GLU A 150 -22.75 5.00 -14.60
CA GLU A 150 -22.70 5.37 -16.03
C GLU A 150 -22.86 4.15 -16.94
N GLU A 151 -22.41 2.96 -16.51
CA GLU A 151 -22.63 1.67 -17.18
C GLU A 151 -24.02 1.08 -16.89
N GLY A 152 -24.90 1.80 -16.19
CA GLY A 152 -26.30 1.43 -15.95
C GLY A 152 -26.56 0.59 -14.70
N CYS A 153 -25.57 0.37 -13.83
CA CYS A 153 -25.74 -0.37 -12.59
C CYS A 153 -26.58 0.42 -11.58
N LYS A 154 -27.48 -0.27 -10.87
CA LYS A 154 -28.42 0.33 -9.91
C LYS A 154 -28.32 -0.23 -8.50
N ARG A 155 -27.68 -1.38 -8.33
CA ARG A 155 -27.54 -2.06 -7.05
C ARG A 155 -26.11 -2.55 -6.86
N ILE A 156 -25.22 -1.65 -6.50
CA ILE A 156 -23.79 -1.88 -6.39
C ILE A 156 -23.49 -2.44 -5.00
N ALA A 157 -22.79 -3.58 -4.92
CA ALA A 157 -22.26 -4.09 -3.67
C ALA A 157 -20.78 -3.75 -3.51
N HIS A 158 -20.32 -3.62 -2.26
CA HIS A 158 -18.93 -3.31 -1.93
C HIS A 158 -18.30 -4.43 -1.08
N ILE A 159 -17.31 -5.13 -1.63
CA ILE A 159 -16.45 -6.02 -0.86
C ILE A 159 -15.31 -5.16 -0.29
N ALA A 160 -15.43 -4.79 0.97
CA ALA A 160 -14.61 -3.79 1.64
C ALA A 160 -13.51 -4.41 2.50
N GLY A 161 -12.48 -3.62 2.82
CA GLY A 161 -11.58 -3.91 3.91
C GLY A 161 -12.14 -3.41 5.26
N PHE A 162 -11.44 -3.71 6.35
CA PHE A 162 -11.91 -3.35 7.70
C PHE A 162 -11.85 -1.86 7.99
N GLN A 163 -12.93 -1.32 8.55
CA GLN A 163 -13.11 0.13 8.77
C GLN A 163 -12.22 0.75 9.85
N HIS A 164 -11.48 -0.01 10.64
CA HIS A 164 -10.47 0.57 11.53
C HIS A 164 -9.30 1.16 10.75
N SER A 165 -8.97 0.64 9.56
CA SER A 165 -7.97 1.24 8.69
C SER A 165 -8.56 2.44 7.92
N ARG A 166 -7.87 3.57 7.97
CA ARG A 166 -8.28 4.85 7.36
C ARG A 166 -8.62 4.73 5.87
N ILE A 167 -7.82 4.00 5.10
CA ILE A 167 -8.05 3.86 3.66
C ILE A 167 -9.39 3.19 3.37
N TYR A 168 -9.72 2.09 4.06
CA TYR A 168 -10.99 1.40 3.84
C TYR A 168 -12.19 2.16 4.39
N LYS A 169 -12.02 2.87 5.51
CA LYS A 169 -13.03 3.81 6.02
C LYS A 169 -13.36 4.89 4.98
N ASN A 170 -12.34 5.45 4.32
CA ASN A 170 -12.52 6.43 3.26
C ASN A 170 -13.17 5.83 2.01
N ARG A 171 -12.76 4.61 1.59
CA ARG A 171 -13.39 3.91 0.45
C ARG A 171 -14.88 3.65 0.70
N ILE A 172 -15.24 3.15 1.89
CA ILE A 172 -16.65 2.93 2.25
C ILE A 172 -17.42 4.26 2.29
N ARG A 173 -16.82 5.33 2.81
CA ARG A 173 -17.45 6.66 2.82
C ARG A 173 -17.67 7.17 1.41
N GLY A 174 -16.64 7.15 0.55
CA GLY A 174 -16.76 7.57 -0.85
C GLY A 174 -17.79 6.76 -1.63
N TYR A 175 -17.84 5.43 -1.42
CA TYR A 175 -18.87 4.57 -1.99
C TYR A 175 -20.28 4.97 -1.55
N LYS A 176 -20.50 5.20 -0.25
CA LYS A 176 -21.84 5.59 0.27
C LYS A 176 -22.28 6.96 -0.24
N ASP A 177 -21.38 7.93 -0.21
CA ASP A 177 -21.69 9.31 -0.61
C ASP A 177 -21.98 9.37 -2.12
N ALA A 178 -21.26 8.61 -2.94
CA ALA A 178 -21.56 8.49 -4.36
C ALA A 178 -22.92 7.82 -4.62
N LEU A 179 -23.29 6.77 -3.87
CA LEU A 179 -24.63 6.20 -4.01
C LEU A 179 -25.74 7.24 -3.72
N VAL A 180 -25.53 8.09 -2.69
CA VAL A 180 -26.49 9.19 -2.40
C VAL A 180 -26.53 10.19 -3.53
N GLU A 181 -25.38 10.60 -4.08
CA GLU A 181 -25.30 11.54 -5.21
C GLU A 181 -26.07 11.06 -6.44
N PHE A 182 -26.10 9.75 -6.67
CA PHE A 182 -26.82 9.15 -7.80
C PHE A 182 -28.22 8.60 -7.45
N ASP A 183 -28.78 8.97 -6.30
CA ASP A 183 -30.09 8.51 -5.82
C ASP A 183 -30.23 6.98 -5.74
N LEU A 184 -29.13 6.28 -5.45
CA LEU A 184 -29.10 4.83 -5.28
C LEU A 184 -29.26 4.41 -3.82
N PRO A 185 -29.88 3.25 -3.53
CA PRO A 185 -30.12 2.82 -2.16
C PRO A 185 -28.84 2.35 -1.47
N ILE A 186 -28.62 2.82 -0.25
CA ILE A 186 -27.59 2.29 0.65
C ILE A 186 -28.18 1.14 1.46
N SER A 187 -27.61 -0.04 1.34
CA SER A 187 -27.97 -1.21 2.17
C SER A 187 -26.74 -1.78 2.87
N LYS A 188 -26.88 -2.06 4.18
CA LYS A 188 -25.80 -2.69 4.94
C LYS A 188 -25.45 -4.07 4.41
N ASP A 189 -26.41 -4.80 3.88
CA ASP A 189 -26.21 -6.15 3.32
C ASP A 189 -25.37 -6.17 2.05
N LEU A 190 -25.20 -5.01 1.41
CA LEU A 190 -24.35 -4.83 0.23
C LEU A 190 -22.90 -4.45 0.57
N ILE A 191 -22.55 -4.29 1.84
CA ILE A 191 -21.19 -3.98 2.28
C ILE A 191 -20.67 -5.15 3.11
N ILE A 192 -19.66 -5.87 2.59
CA ILE A 192 -19.06 -7.02 3.28
C ILE A 192 -17.60 -6.73 3.57
N GLU A 193 -17.27 -6.61 4.85
CA GLU A 193 -15.88 -6.42 5.30
C GLU A 193 -15.11 -7.73 5.29
N SER A 194 -13.84 -7.68 4.86
CA SER A 194 -12.98 -8.86 4.73
C SER A 194 -11.50 -8.49 4.66
N ASN A 195 -10.61 -9.51 4.65
CA ASN A 195 -9.17 -9.34 4.41
C ASN A 195 -8.80 -9.16 2.92
N LEU A 196 -9.78 -9.11 2.03
CA LEU A 196 -9.63 -8.87 0.60
C LEU A 196 -8.77 -9.91 -0.15
N GLY A 197 -8.60 -11.12 0.40
CA GLY A 197 -7.99 -12.25 -0.29
C GLY A 197 -8.96 -12.94 -1.27
N ILE A 198 -8.45 -13.91 -2.05
CA ILE A 198 -9.28 -14.68 -3.02
C ILE A 198 -10.44 -15.40 -2.30
N ASP A 199 -10.14 -16.12 -1.22
CA ASP A 199 -11.16 -16.85 -0.47
C ASP A 199 -12.18 -15.93 0.18
N ASP A 200 -11.75 -14.72 0.58
CA ASP A 200 -12.66 -13.69 1.10
C ASP A 200 -13.61 -13.20 0.01
N GLY A 201 -13.08 -12.92 -1.18
CA GLY A 201 -13.88 -12.55 -2.35
C GLY A 201 -14.90 -13.64 -2.70
N ARG A 202 -14.49 -14.91 -2.69
CA ARG A 202 -15.39 -16.05 -2.91
C ARG A 202 -16.49 -16.12 -1.85
N ARG A 203 -16.16 -16.02 -0.56
CA ARG A 203 -17.14 -16.03 0.53
C ARG A 203 -18.12 -14.87 0.43
N SER A 204 -17.59 -13.68 0.17
CA SER A 204 -18.40 -12.45 0.04
C SER A 204 -19.36 -12.55 -1.14
N MET A 205 -18.88 -13.03 -2.30
CA MET A 205 -19.73 -13.18 -3.47
C MET A 205 -20.87 -14.19 -3.24
N LYS A 206 -20.58 -15.33 -2.62
CA LYS A 206 -21.63 -16.32 -2.27
C LYS A 206 -22.72 -15.70 -1.39
N LYS A 207 -22.34 -14.94 -0.35
CA LYS A 207 -23.30 -14.22 0.51
C LYS A 207 -24.15 -13.21 -0.27
N LEU A 208 -23.53 -12.47 -1.19
CA LEU A 208 -24.24 -11.49 -2.02
C LEU A 208 -25.24 -12.15 -2.98
N LEU A 209 -24.95 -13.36 -3.47
CA LEU A 209 -25.86 -14.14 -4.32
C LEU A 209 -27.04 -14.75 -3.56
N GLU A 210 -26.93 -14.92 -2.24
CA GLU A 210 -28.01 -15.42 -1.37
C GLU A 210 -29.05 -14.34 -1.02
N LEU A 211 -28.75 -13.05 -1.32
CA LEU A 211 -29.68 -11.95 -1.06
C LEU A 211 -30.97 -12.10 -1.90
N PRO A 212 -32.15 -11.75 -1.34
CA PRO A 212 -33.43 -11.78 -2.06
C PRO A 212 -33.41 -10.98 -3.35
N ILE A 213 -32.72 -9.83 -3.34
CA ILE A 213 -32.44 -9.02 -4.52
C ILE A 213 -30.92 -8.94 -4.64
N ARG A 214 -30.39 -9.55 -5.71
CA ARG A 214 -28.95 -9.58 -5.98
C ARG A 214 -28.44 -8.19 -6.40
N PRO A 215 -27.16 -7.88 -6.11
CA PRO A 215 -26.50 -6.74 -6.74
C PRO A 215 -26.38 -6.98 -8.24
N ASP A 216 -26.24 -5.91 -9.00
CA ASP A 216 -25.95 -5.92 -10.43
C ASP A 216 -24.50 -5.43 -10.73
N ALA A 217 -23.78 -5.00 -9.70
CA ALA A 217 -22.37 -4.70 -9.76
C ALA A 217 -21.65 -4.97 -8.44
N ILE A 218 -20.36 -5.27 -8.55
CA ILE A 218 -19.45 -5.47 -7.41
C ILE A 218 -18.29 -4.48 -7.53
N TYR A 219 -18.10 -3.65 -6.51
CA TYR A 219 -16.88 -2.92 -6.25
C TYR A 219 -16.08 -3.65 -5.15
N ALA A 220 -14.99 -4.28 -5.51
CA ALA A 220 -14.08 -4.93 -4.56
C ALA A 220 -12.91 -3.98 -4.24
N ALA A 221 -12.65 -3.73 -2.96
CA ALA A 221 -11.56 -2.87 -2.50
C ALA A 221 -10.15 -3.50 -2.65
N GLY A 222 -10.04 -4.58 -3.42
CA GLY A 222 -8.79 -5.26 -3.77
C GLY A 222 -8.99 -6.25 -4.91
N ASP A 223 -8.01 -6.36 -5.81
CA ASP A 223 -8.10 -7.21 -7.01
C ASP A 223 -8.16 -8.71 -6.68
N TRP A 224 -7.50 -9.14 -5.60
CA TRP A 224 -7.59 -10.53 -5.17
C TRP A 224 -9.01 -10.92 -4.74
N ALA A 225 -9.72 -10.02 -4.06
CA ALA A 225 -11.13 -10.23 -3.74
C ALA A 225 -12.01 -10.18 -5.01
N ALA A 226 -11.71 -9.28 -5.95
CA ALA A 226 -12.38 -9.23 -7.25
C ALA A 226 -12.20 -10.55 -8.03
N LEU A 227 -10.97 -11.11 -8.04
CA LEU A 227 -10.71 -12.42 -8.65
C LEU A 227 -11.53 -13.54 -8.00
N GLY A 228 -11.58 -13.56 -6.66
CA GLY A 228 -12.41 -14.54 -5.94
C GLY A 228 -13.90 -14.42 -6.27
N ALA A 229 -14.41 -13.19 -6.36
CA ALA A 229 -15.79 -12.93 -6.78
C ALA A 229 -16.03 -13.40 -8.22
N LEU A 230 -15.12 -13.08 -9.16
CA LEU A 230 -15.22 -13.50 -10.56
C LEU A 230 -15.26 -15.04 -10.70
N GLN A 231 -14.45 -15.77 -9.91
CA GLN A 231 -14.48 -17.23 -9.91
C GLN A 231 -15.86 -17.77 -9.55
N VAL A 232 -16.49 -17.24 -8.49
CA VAL A 232 -17.82 -17.66 -8.07
C VAL A 232 -18.87 -17.32 -9.13
N LEU A 233 -18.82 -16.13 -9.72
CA LEU A 233 -19.74 -15.74 -10.80
C LEU A 233 -19.67 -16.72 -11.98
N LYS A 234 -18.47 -17.11 -12.37
CA LYS A 234 -18.26 -18.13 -13.43
C LYS A 234 -18.79 -19.52 -13.04
N GLU A 235 -18.57 -19.96 -11.80
CA GLU A 235 -19.04 -21.26 -11.30
C GLU A 235 -20.55 -21.37 -11.36
N VAL A 236 -21.27 -20.27 -11.12
CA VAL A 236 -22.75 -20.24 -11.14
C VAL A 236 -23.33 -19.78 -12.48
N GLY A 237 -22.48 -19.49 -13.47
CA GLY A 237 -22.89 -19.15 -14.83
C GLY A 237 -23.42 -17.72 -15.01
N ILE A 238 -23.15 -16.80 -14.08
CA ILE A 238 -23.51 -15.39 -14.20
C ILE A 238 -22.52 -14.69 -15.14
N LYS A 239 -23.05 -13.99 -16.13
CA LYS A 239 -22.23 -13.30 -17.14
C LYS A 239 -21.69 -11.97 -16.61
N VAL A 240 -20.39 -11.74 -16.82
CA VAL A 240 -19.69 -10.52 -16.47
C VAL A 240 -19.20 -9.87 -17.77
N PRO A 241 -19.60 -8.62 -18.07
CA PRO A 241 -20.33 -7.66 -17.23
C PRO A 241 -21.86 -7.71 -17.35
N GLU A 242 -22.43 -8.43 -18.30
CA GLU A 242 -23.82 -8.25 -18.77
C GLU A 242 -24.88 -8.40 -17.65
N GLU A 243 -24.68 -9.35 -16.72
CA GLU A 243 -25.57 -9.56 -15.57
C GLU A 243 -25.02 -8.96 -14.29
N MET A 244 -23.68 -8.89 -14.17
CA MET A 244 -22.99 -8.33 -12.99
C MET A 244 -21.66 -7.71 -13.38
N ALA A 245 -21.56 -6.40 -13.28
CA ALA A 245 -20.31 -5.69 -13.48
C ALA A 245 -19.34 -5.92 -12.29
N LEU A 246 -18.03 -5.85 -12.55
CA LEU A 246 -17.00 -6.07 -11.53
C LEU A 246 -15.86 -5.07 -11.68
N VAL A 247 -15.52 -4.38 -10.59
CA VAL A 247 -14.35 -3.51 -10.49
C VAL A 247 -13.52 -3.90 -9.27
N GLY A 248 -12.21 -4.05 -9.45
CA GLY A 248 -11.22 -4.29 -8.42
C GLY A 248 -10.47 -3.03 -8.00
N PHE A 249 -9.31 -3.21 -7.36
CA PHE A 249 -8.46 -2.13 -6.87
C PHE A 249 -7.01 -2.62 -6.72
N SER A 250 -6.02 -1.86 -7.19
CA SER A 250 -4.55 -2.02 -7.11
C SER A 250 -3.85 -2.37 -8.41
N ASN A 251 -4.57 -2.63 -9.50
CA ASN A 251 -4.03 -2.98 -10.81
C ASN A 251 -2.99 -4.12 -10.76
N GLU A 252 -3.35 -5.21 -10.05
CA GLU A 252 -2.53 -6.42 -10.04
C GLU A 252 -2.41 -6.98 -11.48
N PRO A 253 -1.25 -7.46 -11.93
CA PRO A 253 -1.01 -7.88 -13.31
C PRO A 253 -2.02 -8.88 -13.86
N PHE A 254 -2.47 -9.82 -13.02
CA PHE A 254 -3.43 -10.85 -13.43
C PHE A 254 -4.78 -10.27 -13.89
N THR A 255 -5.14 -9.05 -13.48
CA THR A 255 -6.41 -8.41 -13.85
C THR A 255 -6.55 -8.21 -15.35
N SER A 256 -5.45 -8.11 -16.09
CA SER A 256 -5.41 -8.00 -17.56
C SER A 256 -5.43 -9.37 -18.26
N PHE A 257 -5.11 -10.47 -17.57
CA PHE A 257 -4.96 -11.81 -18.16
C PHE A 257 -6.12 -12.75 -17.86
N VAL A 258 -6.94 -12.43 -16.85
CA VAL A 258 -8.16 -13.21 -16.58
C VAL A 258 -9.25 -12.91 -17.61
N SER A 259 -10.24 -13.79 -17.71
CA SER A 259 -11.36 -13.61 -18.64
C SER A 259 -12.68 -13.54 -17.89
N PRO A 260 -13.48 -12.45 -18.03
CA PRO A 260 -13.08 -11.19 -18.66
C PRO A 260 -11.97 -10.46 -17.90
N PRO A 261 -11.15 -9.62 -18.55
CA PRO A 261 -10.20 -8.75 -17.86
C PRO A 261 -10.89 -7.81 -16.88
N ILE A 262 -10.34 -7.71 -15.64
CA ILE A 262 -10.97 -6.97 -14.54
C ILE A 262 -10.59 -5.48 -14.63
N SER A 263 -11.62 -4.60 -14.62
CA SER A 263 -11.46 -3.16 -14.39
C SER A 263 -10.95 -2.92 -12.98
N THR A 264 -10.04 -1.96 -12.81
CA THR A 264 -9.34 -1.78 -11.53
C THR A 264 -8.80 -0.36 -11.39
N ILE A 265 -8.33 -0.02 -10.21
CA ILE A 265 -7.66 1.25 -9.91
C ILE A 265 -6.15 1.11 -10.01
N ASN A 266 -5.53 1.95 -10.81
CA ASN A 266 -4.08 2.16 -10.81
C ASN A 266 -3.72 3.26 -9.81
N GLN A 267 -2.90 2.92 -8.83
CA GLN A 267 -2.44 3.83 -7.79
C GLN A 267 -1.10 4.50 -8.14
N HIS A 268 -0.53 4.24 -9.31
CA HIS A 268 0.79 4.69 -9.74
C HIS A 268 1.92 4.25 -8.78
N ASN A 269 2.02 2.93 -8.56
CA ASN A 269 2.89 2.30 -7.56
C ASN A 269 4.34 2.82 -7.59
N SER A 270 4.95 2.91 -8.78
CA SER A 270 6.32 3.41 -8.95
C SER A 270 6.44 4.87 -8.52
N GLU A 271 5.42 5.69 -8.77
CA GLU A 271 5.42 7.09 -8.38
C GLU A 271 5.28 7.24 -6.85
N ILE A 272 4.41 6.45 -6.21
CA ILE A 272 4.35 6.36 -4.73
C ILE A 272 5.73 6.00 -4.18
N GLY A 273 6.40 5.00 -4.75
CA GLY A 273 7.74 4.56 -4.31
C GLY A 273 8.77 5.67 -4.43
N ARG A 274 8.83 6.34 -5.58
CA ARG A 274 9.75 7.44 -5.84
C ARG A 274 9.55 8.58 -4.85
N ILE A 275 8.32 9.08 -4.73
CA ILE A 275 8.00 10.23 -3.87
C ILE A 275 8.24 9.89 -2.39
N THR A 276 7.93 8.68 -1.96
CA THR A 276 8.16 8.24 -0.57
C THR A 276 9.67 8.25 -0.25
N ALA A 277 10.51 7.74 -1.16
CA ALA A 277 11.95 7.76 -1.00
C ALA A 277 12.51 9.20 -1.00
N GLU A 278 12.05 10.06 -1.90
CA GLU A 278 12.44 11.48 -1.95
C GLU A 278 12.03 12.25 -0.69
N THR A 279 10.84 11.97 -0.15
CA THR A 279 10.37 12.54 1.13
C THR A 279 11.28 12.13 2.28
N PHE A 280 11.70 10.86 2.32
CA PHE A 280 12.68 10.40 3.31
C PHE A 280 14.03 11.14 3.17
N LEU A 281 14.55 11.26 1.94
CA LEU A 281 15.83 11.94 1.68
C LEU A 281 15.78 13.40 2.08
N ASP A 282 14.69 14.13 1.79
CA ASP A 282 14.53 15.53 2.23
C ASP A 282 14.57 15.65 3.76
N ARG A 283 13.98 14.70 4.50
CA ARG A 283 14.06 14.66 5.97
C ARG A 283 15.49 14.43 6.48
N MET A 284 16.24 13.58 5.79
CA MET A 284 17.63 13.28 6.16
C MET A 284 18.58 14.45 5.89
N GLU A 285 18.33 15.25 4.86
CA GLU A 285 19.13 16.43 4.49
C GLU A 285 18.76 17.65 5.34
N ASN A 286 17.50 17.75 5.77
CA ASN A 286 16.95 18.93 6.45
C ASN A 286 16.37 18.60 7.85
N PRO A 287 17.14 18.03 8.78
CA PRO A 287 16.61 17.58 10.07
C PRO A 287 16.12 18.71 10.98
N SER A 288 16.50 19.95 10.73
CA SER A 288 16.16 21.15 11.51
C SER A 288 15.05 22.01 10.88
N LYS A 289 14.52 21.64 9.71
CA LYS A 289 13.31 22.30 9.19
C LYS A 289 12.20 22.17 10.21
N GLU A 290 11.56 23.29 10.62
CA GLU A 290 10.26 23.24 11.31
C GLU A 290 9.41 22.19 10.60
N VAL A 291 8.92 21.21 11.36
CA VAL A 291 8.32 19.99 10.82
C VAL A 291 6.96 20.33 10.19
N THR A 292 6.98 20.96 9.01
CA THR A 292 5.81 20.95 8.16
C THR A 292 5.65 19.53 7.63
N LEU A 293 4.60 18.85 8.07
CA LEU A 293 4.31 17.50 7.62
C LEU A 293 3.88 17.51 6.16
N ASN A 294 4.51 16.69 5.35
CA ASN A 294 4.13 16.50 3.95
C ASN A 294 3.05 15.43 3.87
N LYS A 295 1.85 15.82 3.43
CA LYS A 295 0.81 14.89 3.05
C LYS A 295 0.65 14.93 1.53
N ILE A 296 1.32 14.02 0.86
CA ILE A 296 1.36 13.97 -0.61
C ILE A 296 0.33 12.96 -1.08
N ILE A 297 -0.66 13.47 -1.81
CA ILE A 297 -1.78 12.68 -2.33
C ILE A 297 -1.70 12.68 -3.85
N LEU A 298 -1.49 11.51 -4.44
CA LEU A 298 -1.49 11.32 -5.88
C LEU A 298 -2.90 11.06 -6.39
N GLU A 299 -3.14 11.43 -7.64
CA GLU A 299 -4.34 11.04 -8.35
C GLU A 299 -4.26 9.57 -8.76
N ALA A 300 -5.32 8.82 -8.51
CA ALA A 300 -5.47 7.45 -8.98
C ALA A 300 -6.23 7.43 -10.30
N GLU A 301 -6.04 6.39 -11.10
CA GLU A 301 -6.66 6.21 -12.41
C GLU A 301 -7.56 4.97 -12.43
N LEU A 302 -8.79 5.09 -12.94
CA LEU A 302 -9.64 3.94 -13.22
C LEU A 302 -9.28 3.33 -14.57
N ILE A 303 -8.77 2.11 -14.56
CA ILE A 303 -8.51 1.32 -15.77
C ILE A 303 -9.77 0.51 -16.10
N ILE A 304 -10.52 0.96 -17.08
CA ILE A 304 -11.73 0.30 -17.55
C ILE A 304 -11.35 -0.87 -18.46
N ARG A 305 -11.81 -2.07 -18.09
CA ARG A 305 -11.66 -3.30 -18.86
C ARG A 305 -13.03 -3.97 -19.09
N GLN A 306 -13.03 -5.17 -19.66
CA GLN A 306 -14.25 -5.85 -20.07
C GLN A 306 -15.19 -6.19 -18.90
N SER A 307 -14.69 -6.37 -17.66
CA SER A 307 -15.53 -6.76 -16.52
C SER A 307 -16.55 -5.71 -16.06
N SER A 308 -16.46 -4.48 -16.54
CA SER A 308 -17.40 -3.42 -16.18
C SER A 308 -17.79 -2.51 -17.35
N LYS A 309 -17.37 -2.85 -18.58
CA LYS A 309 -17.64 -2.03 -19.77
C LYS A 309 -18.78 -2.63 -20.59
N ASN A 310 -19.71 -1.79 -21.06
CA ASN A 310 -20.84 -2.17 -21.89
C ASN A 310 -21.77 -3.19 -21.22
N LYS A 311 -22.17 -2.91 -19.99
CA LYS A 311 -23.17 -3.67 -19.28
C LYS A 311 -24.57 -3.50 -19.90
#